data_a12359084890733a25e258e2579a9294
#
_entry.id   a12359084890733a25e258e2579a9294
#
_cell.length_a   1.000
_cell.length_b   1.000
_cell.length_c   1.000
_cell.angle_alpha   90.00
_cell.angle_beta   90.00
_cell.angle_gamma   90.00
#
_symmetry.space_group_name_H-M   'P 1'
#
loop_
_entity.id
_entity.type
_entity.pdbx_description
1 polymer ?
#
loop_
_entity_poly.entity_id
_entity_poly.type
_entity_poly.pdbx_seq_one_letter_code
_entity_poly.pdbx_strand_id
1 'polypeptide(L)'
;GLNQETLQGLVRQTGNERFSYDAYRRFIQLFGKVALGIPDQAFDGPFEEIKKREGVKADVGLSAANLKEISERFLEVVREQTGRAFPENVYELLELAIKAVFRSWMGKRAVDYRREFNITPTMANGTAVNVCTMVFGNMGDDCATGVGFTRNPGTGENTMFGEYLVNAQGEDVVAGIRTPKPVADLATDMPEMHRQLEELRDKLESHYREVQDFEYTIEKGTLYCLQTRNGKMNATATIRTSLEMAESGLLSREEALLRVDPELLEQLLHPRLDPSYDAEPVVQGLPASPGAASGKVVIDADRAELMGRAGEKVILVREETKPEDIHGFFAAQGILTSRGGKTSHAAVVARGMGKPCV
;
A
#
# COMPACT_ATOMS: atom_id res chain seq x y z
N GLY A 1 1.16 1.73 22.16
CA GLY A 1 0.67 0.37 22.09
C GLY A 1 -0.57 0.16 22.92
N LEU A 2 -1.44 -0.72 22.46
CA LEU A 2 -2.63 -1.12 23.22
C LEU A 2 -2.25 -2.25 24.17
N ASN A 3 -2.58 -2.08 25.44
CA ASN A 3 -2.61 -3.12 26.48
C ASN A 3 -4.03 -3.19 27.06
N GLN A 4 -4.28 -3.99 28.06
CA GLN A 4 -5.63 -4.13 28.64
C GLN A 4 -6.16 -2.81 29.22
N GLU A 5 -5.32 -2.02 29.86
CA GLU A 5 -5.72 -0.73 30.43
C GLU A 5 -6.06 0.30 29.36
N THR A 6 -5.19 0.45 28.36
CA THR A 6 -5.38 1.40 27.24
C THR A 6 -6.53 0.97 26.32
N LEU A 7 -6.78 -0.33 26.15
CA LEU A 7 -7.97 -0.84 25.48
C LEU A 7 -9.25 -0.40 26.18
N GLN A 8 -9.34 -0.56 27.49
CA GLN A 8 -10.50 -0.09 28.25
C GLN A 8 -10.64 1.43 28.20
N GLY A 9 -9.51 2.15 28.14
CA GLY A 9 -9.48 3.59 27.88
C GLY A 9 -10.09 3.95 26.54
N LEU A 10 -9.73 3.21 25.48
CA LEU A 10 -10.25 3.41 24.13
C LEU A 10 -11.76 3.13 24.05
N VAL A 11 -12.23 2.04 24.70
CA VAL A 11 -13.67 1.74 24.80
C VAL A 11 -14.44 2.91 25.45
N ARG A 12 -13.94 3.44 26.58
CA ARG A 12 -14.59 4.57 27.27
C ARG A 12 -14.57 5.85 26.42
N GLN A 13 -13.47 6.14 25.74
CA GLN A 13 -13.31 7.35 24.94
C GLN A 13 -14.18 7.35 23.67
N THR A 14 -14.29 6.20 23.01
CA THR A 14 -15.00 6.10 21.73
C THR A 14 -16.47 5.70 21.89
N GLY A 15 -16.83 5.04 22.99
CA GLY A 15 -18.14 4.41 23.16
C GLY A 15 -18.37 3.24 22.17
N ASN A 16 -17.31 2.80 21.45
CA ASN A 16 -17.39 1.80 20.40
C ASN A 16 -16.53 0.58 20.76
N GLU A 17 -17.13 -0.37 21.46
CA GLU A 17 -16.46 -1.59 21.91
C GLU A 17 -15.99 -2.42 20.73
N ARG A 18 -16.80 -2.55 19.67
CA ARG A 18 -16.44 -3.30 18.47
C ARG A 18 -15.15 -2.77 17.83
N PHE A 19 -15.10 -1.46 17.59
CA PHE A 19 -13.90 -0.80 17.05
C PHE A 19 -12.67 -1.02 17.95
N SER A 20 -12.84 -0.87 19.26
CA SER A 20 -11.73 -0.98 20.20
C SER A 20 -11.11 -2.38 20.21
N TYR A 21 -11.94 -3.44 20.17
CA TYR A 21 -11.44 -4.81 20.06
C TYR A 21 -10.90 -5.12 18.66
N ASP A 22 -11.45 -4.54 17.58
CA ASP A 22 -10.84 -4.70 16.25
C ASP A 22 -9.45 -4.05 16.18
N ALA A 23 -9.28 -2.86 16.75
CA ALA A 23 -7.97 -2.21 16.84
C ALA A 23 -6.99 -3.04 17.69
N TYR A 24 -7.47 -3.64 18.79
CA TYR A 24 -6.63 -4.45 19.68
C TYR A 24 -6.19 -5.76 19.02
N ARG A 25 -7.09 -6.50 18.38
CA ARG A 25 -6.73 -7.74 17.69
C ARG A 25 -5.72 -7.48 16.54
N ARG A 26 -5.94 -6.40 15.76
CA ARG A 26 -5.02 -5.97 14.69
C ARG A 26 -3.64 -5.62 15.26
N PHE A 27 -3.62 -4.93 16.40
CA PHE A 27 -2.37 -4.61 17.08
C PHE A 27 -1.62 -5.87 17.52
N ILE A 28 -2.28 -6.84 18.16
CA ILE A 28 -1.65 -8.10 18.59
C ILE A 28 -1.07 -8.84 17.39
N GLN A 29 -1.84 -8.99 16.31
CA GLN A 29 -1.42 -9.66 15.08
C GLN A 29 -0.21 -8.98 14.45
N LEU A 30 -0.30 -7.68 14.18
CA LEU A 30 0.75 -6.93 13.52
C LEU A 30 2.03 -6.86 14.38
N PHE A 31 1.88 -6.62 15.68
CA PHE A 31 3.00 -6.61 16.61
C PHE A 31 3.64 -7.99 16.76
N GLY A 32 2.83 -9.03 16.85
CA GLY A 32 3.30 -10.43 16.87
C GLY A 32 4.14 -10.76 15.65
N LYS A 33 3.65 -10.41 14.47
CA LYS A 33 4.37 -10.60 13.21
C LYS A 33 5.65 -9.78 13.13
N VAL A 34 5.57 -8.47 13.30
CA VAL A 34 6.67 -7.54 13.00
C VAL A 34 7.70 -7.47 14.13
N ALA A 35 7.25 -7.37 15.38
CA ALA A 35 8.13 -7.21 16.52
C ALA A 35 8.62 -8.53 17.10
N LEU A 36 7.75 -9.55 17.16
CA LEU A 36 8.05 -10.83 17.78
C LEU A 36 8.43 -11.93 16.75
N GLY A 37 8.23 -11.70 15.46
CA GLY A 37 8.62 -12.63 14.39
C GLY A 37 7.72 -13.85 14.24
N ILE A 38 6.47 -13.77 14.71
CA ILE A 38 5.49 -14.84 14.58
C ILE A 38 4.97 -14.89 13.13
N PRO A 39 4.92 -16.06 12.48
CA PRO A 39 4.36 -16.20 11.14
C PRO A 39 2.88 -15.83 11.08
N ASP A 40 2.44 -15.16 10.00
CA ASP A 40 1.02 -14.77 9.81
C ASP A 40 0.06 -15.95 9.95
N GLN A 41 0.43 -17.12 9.40
CA GLN A 41 -0.38 -18.34 9.42
C GLN A 41 -0.76 -18.79 10.84
N ALA A 42 0.00 -18.40 11.86
CA ALA A 42 -0.32 -18.72 13.24
C ALA A 42 -1.59 -17.99 13.72
N PHE A 43 -1.85 -16.80 13.18
CA PHE A 43 -3.02 -15.98 13.50
C PHE A 43 -4.22 -16.30 12.60
N ASP A 44 -3.98 -16.73 11.36
CA ASP A 44 -5.03 -16.97 10.35
C ASP A 44 -5.99 -18.10 10.79
N GLY A 45 -5.46 -19.17 11.38
CA GLY A 45 -6.28 -20.32 11.82
C GLY A 45 -7.40 -19.92 12.78
N PRO A 46 -7.08 -19.37 13.96
CA PRO A 46 -8.09 -18.92 14.94
C PRO A 46 -9.04 -17.86 14.38
N PHE A 47 -8.57 -16.98 13.51
CA PHE A 47 -9.36 -15.93 12.91
C PHE A 47 -10.42 -16.48 11.93
N GLU A 48 -10.00 -17.32 10.99
CA GLU A 48 -10.88 -17.92 10.00
C GLU A 48 -11.87 -18.92 10.62
N GLU A 49 -11.48 -19.62 11.70
CA GLU A 49 -12.38 -20.50 12.45
C GLU A 49 -13.58 -19.73 13.00
N ILE A 50 -13.34 -18.57 13.62
CA ILE A 50 -14.40 -17.75 14.20
C ILE A 50 -15.26 -17.14 13.09
N LYS A 51 -14.67 -16.60 12.00
CA LYS A 51 -15.42 -16.11 10.84
C LYS A 51 -16.34 -17.18 10.26
N LYS A 52 -15.84 -18.38 10.08
CA LYS A 52 -16.60 -19.53 9.56
C LYS A 52 -17.74 -19.94 10.50
N ARG A 53 -17.48 -20.00 11.80
CA ARG A 53 -18.49 -20.33 12.83
C ARG A 53 -19.64 -19.31 12.81
N GLU A 54 -19.32 -18.03 12.67
CA GLU A 54 -20.30 -16.94 12.65
C GLU A 54 -20.93 -16.72 11.25
N GLY A 55 -20.46 -17.44 10.21
CA GLY A 55 -20.95 -17.29 8.84
C GLY A 55 -20.60 -15.94 8.18
N VAL A 56 -19.54 -15.27 8.65
CA VAL A 56 -19.14 -13.92 8.22
C VAL A 56 -18.02 -14.03 7.20
N LYS A 57 -18.18 -13.33 6.06
CA LYS A 57 -17.15 -13.30 5.01
C LYS A 57 -16.11 -12.18 5.21
N ALA A 58 -16.55 -11.03 5.69
CA ALA A 58 -15.70 -9.86 5.89
C ALA A 58 -15.60 -9.49 7.37
N ASP A 59 -14.45 -8.98 7.79
CA ASP A 59 -14.13 -8.62 9.17
C ASP A 59 -15.14 -7.62 9.78
N VAL A 60 -15.67 -6.73 8.94
CA VAL A 60 -16.69 -5.75 9.35
C VAL A 60 -17.97 -6.36 9.91
N GLY A 61 -18.26 -7.62 9.56
CA GLY A 61 -19.41 -8.37 10.06
C GLY A 61 -19.21 -8.99 11.45
N LEU A 62 -17.99 -9.01 11.99
CA LEU A 62 -17.71 -9.57 13.31
C LEU A 62 -18.23 -8.65 14.42
N SER A 63 -18.86 -9.23 15.44
CA SER A 63 -19.33 -8.54 16.62
C SER A 63 -18.19 -8.17 17.59
N ALA A 64 -18.45 -7.29 18.56
CA ALA A 64 -17.51 -6.99 19.63
C ALA A 64 -17.10 -8.24 20.41
N ALA A 65 -18.05 -9.15 20.68
CA ALA A 65 -17.80 -10.41 21.39
C ALA A 65 -16.88 -11.33 20.58
N ASN A 66 -17.10 -11.46 19.25
CA ASN A 66 -16.20 -12.22 18.39
C ASN A 66 -14.78 -11.66 18.36
N LEU A 67 -14.65 -10.33 18.22
CA LEU A 67 -13.36 -9.65 18.21
C LEU A 67 -12.61 -9.74 19.54
N LYS A 68 -13.34 -9.76 20.64
CA LYS A 68 -12.78 -10.03 21.97
C LYS A 68 -12.22 -11.46 22.04
N GLU A 69 -13.00 -12.46 21.64
CA GLU A 69 -12.57 -13.86 21.59
C GLU A 69 -11.33 -14.03 20.67
N ILE A 70 -11.34 -13.40 19.49
CA ILE A 70 -10.18 -13.41 18.59
C ILE A 70 -8.95 -12.82 19.28
N SER A 71 -9.10 -11.70 19.99
CA SER A 71 -7.98 -11.08 20.72
C SER A 71 -7.41 -12.01 21.79
N GLU A 72 -8.27 -12.68 22.55
CA GLU A 72 -7.86 -13.65 23.57
C GLU A 72 -7.10 -14.83 22.94
N ARG A 73 -7.59 -15.39 21.83
CA ARG A 73 -6.88 -16.44 21.08
C ARG A 73 -5.56 -15.97 20.50
N PHE A 74 -5.48 -14.74 20.02
CA PHE A 74 -4.23 -14.18 19.52
C PHE A 74 -3.18 -14.01 20.63
N LEU A 75 -3.59 -13.67 21.85
CA LEU A 75 -2.70 -13.63 23.01
C LEU A 75 -2.18 -15.05 23.36
N GLU A 76 -3.02 -16.08 23.20
CA GLU A 76 -2.60 -17.48 23.36
C GLU A 76 -1.58 -17.88 22.29
N VAL A 77 -1.84 -17.53 21.00
CA VAL A 77 -0.89 -17.77 19.92
C VAL A 77 0.48 -17.12 20.22
N VAL A 78 0.50 -15.88 20.71
CA VAL A 78 1.75 -15.22 21.09
C VAL A 78 2.47 -16.02 22.17
N ARG A 79 1.75 -16.47 23.21
CA ARG A 79 2.34 -17.26 24.30
C ARG A 79 2.89 -18.60 23.81
N GLU A 80 2.18 -19.29 22.94
CA GLU A 80 2.60 -20.57 22.36
C GLU A 80 3.84 -20.43 21.47
N GLN A 81 3.84 -19.41 20.61
CA GLN A 81 4.92 -19.19 19.63
C GLN A 81 6.20 -18.62 20.27
N THR A 82 6.07 -17.84 21.33
CA THR A 82 7.23 -17.15 21.95
C THR A 82 7.65 -17.72 23.29
N GLY A 83 6.81 -18.55 23.92
CA GLY A 83 7.00 -19.01 25.32
C GLY A 83 6.77 -17.94 26.38
N ARG A 84 6.27 -16.75 26.00
CA ARG A 84 6.07 -15.58 26.88
C ARG A 84 4.69 -14.97 26.66
N ALA A 85 4.17 -14.32 27.71
CA ALA A 85 2.96 -13.53 27.58
C ALA A 85 3.21 -12.28 26.71
N PHE A 86 2.15 -11.79 26.07
CA PHE A 86 2.19 -10.51 25.36
C PHE A 86 2.55 -9.39 26.33
N PRO A 87 3.46 -8.46 25.96
CA PRO A 87 3.90 -7.40 26.86
C PRO A 87 2.75 -6.46 27.25
N GLU A 88 2.60 -6.19 28.54
CA GLU A 88 1.60 -5.24 29.07
C GLU A 88 2.19 -3.85 29.33
N ASN A 89 3.52 -3.74 29.41
CA ASN A 89 4.17 -2.45 29.58
C ASN A 89 4.28 -1.73 28.22
N VAL A 90 3.65 -0.55 28.12
CA VAL A 90 3.62 0.24 26.88
C VAL A 90 5.00 0.70 26.41
N TYR A 91 5.94 0.90 27.31
CA TYR A 91 7.32 1.26 26.96
C TYR A 91 8.12 0.07 26.47
N GLU A 92 7.85 -1.14 26.98
CA GLU A 92 8.42 -2.37 26.44
C GLU A 92 7.91 -2.63 25.02
N LEU A 93 6.60 -2.45 24.78
CA LEU A 93 6.02 -2.52 23.44
C LEU A 93 6.67 -1.52 22.47
N LEU A 94 6.88 -0.28 22.93
CA LEU A 94 7.54 0.74 22.13
C LEU A 94 9.00 0.37 21.81
N GLU A 95 9.75 -0.09 22.80
CA GLU A 95 11.14 -0.51 22.62
C GLU A 95 11.26 -1.67 21.61
N LEU A 96 10.39 -2.68 21.73
CA LEU A 96 10.36 -3.82 20.81
C LEU A 96 10.00 -3.38 19.39
N ALA A 97 9.04 -2.46 19.22
CA ALA A 97 8.67 -1.91 17.92
C ALA A 97 9.83 -1.12 17.30
N ILE A 98 10.52 -0.26 18.06
CA ILE A 98 11.70 0.49 17.60
C ILE A 98 12.80 -0.48 17.15
N LYS A 99 13.10 -1.49 17.95
CA LYS A 99 14.10 -2.52 17.61
C LYS A 99 13.69 -3.30 16.34
N ALA A 100 12.40 -3.56 16.13
CA ALA A 100 11.92 -4.22 14.93
C ALA A 100 12.14 -3.36 13.67
N VAL A 101 11.85 -2.05 13.76
CA VAL A 101 12.12 -1.13 12.64
C VAL A 101 13.61 -1.08 12.30
N PHE A 102 14.49 -1.00 13.28
CA PHE A 102 15.96 -1.02 13.01
C PHE A 102 16.40 -2.36 12.42
N ARG A 103 15.89 -3.50 12.90
CA ARG A 103 16.20 -4.82 12.33
C ARG A 103 15.70 -4.97 10.88
N SER A 104 14.60 -4.32 10.53
CA SER A 104 14.02 -4.41 9.18
C SER A 104 14.96 -3.90 8.08
N TRP A 105 15.94 -3.03 8.41
CA TRP A 105 17.00 -2.60 7.50
C TRP A 105 17.80 -3.76 6.91
N MET A 106 17.99 -4.83 7.69
CA MET A 106 18.69 -6.05 7.27
C MET A 106 17.74 -7.16 6.81
N GLY A 107 16.45 -6.89 6.76
CA GLY A 107 15.46 -7.83 6.22
C GLY A 107 15.64 -8.06 4.71
N LYS A 108 15.30 -9.26 4.23
CA LYS A 108 15.47 -9.67 2.82
C LYS A 108 14.93 -8.60 1.85
N ARG A 109 13.69 -8.13 2.07
CA ARG A 109 13.06 -7.10 1.24
C ARG A 109 13.90 -5.82 1.12
N ALA A 110 14.39 -5.30 2.24
CA ALA A 110 15.18 -4.07 2.26
C ALA A 110 16.56 -4.25 1.60
N VAL A 111 17.17 -5.42 1.78
CA VAL A 111 18.45 -5.78 1.13
C VAL A 111 18.26 -5.92 -0.38
N ASP A 112 17.23 -6.64 -0.83
CA ASP A 112 16.92 -6.81 -2.25
C ASP A 112 16.62 -5.48 -2.91
N TYR A 113 15.79 -4.64 -2.28
CA TYR A 113 15.46 -3.31 -2.78
C TYR A 113 16.72 -2.45 -2.98
N ARG A 114 17.62 -2.38 -1.98
CA ARG A 114 18.87 -1.63 -2.11
C ARG A 114 19.77 -2.15 -3.23
N ARG A 115 19.84 -3.46 -3.39
CA ARG A 115 20.60 -4.10 -4.48
C ARG A 115 20.05 -3.71 -5.85
N GLU A 116 18.75 -3.83 -6.04
CA GLU A 116 18.10 -3.58 -7.33
C GLU A 116 18.14 -2.09 -7.74
N PHE A 117 18.05 -1.19 -6.78
CA PHE A 117 18.13 0.25 -7.04
C PHE A 117 19.55 0.83 -6.83
N ASN A 118 20.57 -0.01 -6.71
CA ASN A 118 21.97 0.40 -6.50
C ASN A 118 22.15 1.42 -5.37
N ILE A 119 21.38 1.29 -4.28
CA ILE A 119 21.46 2.19 -3.13
C ILE A 119 22.71 1.85 -2.32
N THR A 120 23.70 2.72 -2.43
CA THR A 120 25.00 2.55 -1.75
C THR A 120 24.94 3.04 -0.30
N PRO A 121 25.88 2.60 0.57
CA PRO A 121 25.96 3.12 1.95
C PRO A 121 26.19 4.63 2.06
N THR A 122 26.69 5.28 1.01
CA THR A 122 26.82 6.73 0.96
C THR A 122 25.49 7.45 0.69
N MET A 123 24.55 6.75 0.03
CA MET A 123 23.19 7.27 -0.21
C MET A 123 22.27 7.03 0.99
N ALA A 124 22.37 5.83 1.59
CA ALA A 124 21.59 5.47 2.78
C ALA A 124 22.32 4.38 3.59
N ASN A 125 22.56 4.66 4.87
CA ASN A 125 23.31 3.75 5.76
C ASN A 125 22.50 3.25 6.96
N GLY A 126 21.18 3.40 6.94
CA GLY A 126 20.28 2.98 8.01
C GLY A 126 18.86 3.46 7.79
N THR A 127 18.02 3.24 8.77
CA THR A 127 16.62 3.72 8.81
C THR A 127 16.36 4.54 10.06
N ALA A 128 15.32 5.36 10.02
CA ALA A 128 14.85 6.14 11.16
C ALA A 128 13.48 5.60 11.65
N VAL A 129 13.13 5.97 12.88
CA VAL A 129 11.83 5.65 13.48
C VAL A 129 11.14 6.95 13.86
N ASN A 130 9.91 7.12 13.38
CA ASN A 130 8.99 8.15 13.83
C ASN A 130 7.94 7.53 14.75
N VAL A 131 7.73 8.14 15.91
CA VAL A 131 6.64 7.77 16.83
C VAL A 131 5.59 8.86 16.76
N CYS A 132 4.43 8.53 16.23
CA CYS A 132 3.33 9.47 16.04
C CYS A 132 2.03 8.95 16.62
N THR A 133 1.08 9.85 16.85
CA THR A 133 -0.28 9.51 17.26
C THR A 133 -0.93 8.68 16.15
N MET A 134 -1.63 7.61 16.53
CA MET A 134 -2.42 6.84 15.61
C MET A 134 -3.79 7.51 15.41
N VAL A 135 -4.22 7.57 14.16
CA VAL A 135 -5.56 8.02 13.75
C VAL A 135 -6.28 6.87 13.06
N PHE A 136 -7.61 6.85 13.15
CA PHE A 136 -8.39 5.67 12.81
C PHE A 136 -9.45 5.96 11.74
N GLY A 137 -9.28 5.35 10.58
CA GLY A 137 -10.26 5.38 9.49
C GLY A 137 -11.40 4.36 9.63
N ASN A 138 -11.41 3.56 10.71
CA ASN A 138 -12.34 2.45 10.90
C ASN A 138 -13.23 2.56 12.16
N MET A 139 -13.50 3.78 12.61
CA MET A 139 -14.40 4.01 13.76
C MET A 139 -15.87 4.05 13.40
N GLY A 140 -16.22 4.20 12.13
CA GLY A 140 -17.59 4.31 11.63
C GLY A 140 -17.65 4.81 10.19
N ASP A 141 -18.85 5.06 9.70
CA ASP A 141 -19.11 5.47 8.30
C ASP A 141 -18.72 6.93 8.02
N ASP A 142 -18.42 7.70 9.06
CA ASP A 142 -17.86 9.05 8.99
C ASP A 142 -16.31 9.06 9.01
N CYS A 143 -15.72 7.88 8.90
CA CYS A 143 -14.28 7.65 8.86
C CYS A 143 -13.89 6.94 7.58
N ALA A 144 -12.70 7.24 7.08
CA ALA A 144 -12.16 6.62 5.87
C ALA A 144 -10.62 6.63 5.89
N THR A 145 -10.02 5.83 5.03
CA THR A 145 -8.59 5.90 4.75
C THR A 145 -8.38 5.79 3.25
N GLY A 146 -7.30 6.38 2.74
CA GLY A 146 -7.04 6.36 1.32
C GLY A 146 -5.61 6.71 0.96
N VAL A 147 -5.34 6.54 -0.31
CA VAL A 147 -4.09 6.93 -0.96
C VAL A 147 -4.42 7.82 -2.15
N GLY A 148 -3.57 8.83 -2.38
CA GLY A 148 -3.78 9.77 -3.45
C GLY A 148 -2.47 10.16 -4.13
N PHE A 149 -2.58 10.56 -5.39
CA PHE A 149 -1.54 11.23 -6.14
C PHE A 149 -2.02 12.63 -6.49
N THR A 150 -1.14 13.60 -6.44
CA THR A 150 -1.49 14.98 -6.82
C THR A 150 -1.87 15.09 -8.29
N ARG A 151 -1.38 14.18 -9.14
CA ARG A 151 -1.76 14.00 -10.56
C ARG A 151 -1.89 12.52 -10.91
N ASN A 152 -2.53 12.23 -12.03
CA ASN A 152 -2.61 10.86 -12.51
C ASN A 152 -1.21 10.32 -12.89
N PRO A 153 -0.66 9.34 -12.16
CA PRO A 153 0.70 8.85 -12.38
C PRO A 153 0.87 8.03 -13.67
N GLY A 154 -0.22 7.63 -14.31
CA GLY A 154 -0.22 6.91 -15.57
C GLY A 154 -0.30 7.82 -16.80
N THR A 155 -1.01 8.95 -16.71
CA THR A 155 -1.27 9.86 -17.83
C THR A 155 -0.65 11.24 -17.68
N GLY A 156 -0.29 11.64 -16.46
CA GLY A 156 0.19 12.97 -16.12
C GLY A 156 -0.92 14.02 -16.03
N GLU A 157 -2.20 13.64 -16.17
CA GLU A 157 -3.31 14.58 -16.05
C GLU A 157 -3.30 15.30 -14.71
N ASN A 158 -3.54 16.62 -14.74
CA ASN A 158 -3.60 17.47 -13.56
C ASN A 158 -4.94 17.32 -12.82
N THR A 159 -5.24 16.09 -12.43
CA THR A 159 -6.40 15.71 -11.63
C THR A 159 -5.94 14.80 -10.51
N MET A 160 -6.48 14.97 -9.30
CA MET A 160 -6.18 14.08 -8.20
C MET A 160 -6.57 12.64 -8.58
N PHE A 161 -5.66 11.71 -8.35
CA PHE A 161 -5.84 10.30 -8.66
C PHE A 161 -5.64 9.49 -7.39
N GLY A 162 -6.55 8.58 -7.10
CA GLY A 162 -6.42 7.76 -5.88
C GLY A 162 -7.67 7.00 -5.56
N GLU A 163 -7.61 6.34 -4.41
CA GLU A 163 -8.66 5.44 -3.95
C GLU A 163 -8.85 5.59 -2.44
N TYR A 164 -10.06 5.32 -1.95
CA TYR A 164 -10.38 5.32 -0.52
C TYR A 164 -11.35 4.21 -0.15
N LEU A 165 -11.33 3.86 1.13
CA LEU A 165 -12.30 2.96 1.76
C LEU A 165 -12.92 3.63 2.98
N VAL A 166 -14.25 3.61 3.03
CA VAL A 166 -15.01 4.01 4.23
C VAL A 166 -14.89 2.91 5.28
N ASN A 167 -14.79 3.32 6.54
CA ASN A 167 -14.71 2.43 7.70
C ASN A 167 -13.63 1.36 7.52
N ALA A 168 -12.37 1.80 7.30
CA ALA A 168 -11.23 0.95 6.99
C ALA A 168 -9.93 1.52 7.55
N GLN A 169 -8.93 0.66 7.74
CA GLN A 169 -7.55 1.06 7.98
C GLN A 169 -6.72 1.02 6.69
N GLY A 170 -5.54 1.68 6.68
CA GLY A 170 -4.69 1.79 5.50
C GLY A 170 -4.32 0.44 4.88
N GLU A 171 -4.09 -0.59 5.68
CA GLU A 171 -3.82 -1.95 5.24
C GLU A 171 -4.97 -2.55 4.42
N ASP A 172 -6.22 -2.21 4.72
CA ASP A 172 -7.40 -2.72 4.00
C ASP A 172 -7.46 -2.19 2.56
N VAL A 173 -6.91 -0.99 2.30
CA VAL A 173 -6.82 -0.39 0.96
C VAL A 173 -5.79 -1.12 0.10
N VAL A 174 -4.60 -1.35 0.67
CA VAL A 174 -3.46 -1.90 -0.09
C VAL A 174 -3.48 -3.42 -0.20
N ALA A 175 -4.14 -4.11 0.74
CA ALA A 175 -4.28 -5.57 0.72
C ALA A 175 -5.30 -6.09 -0.30
N GLY A 176 -6.16 -5.21 -0.85
CA GLY A 176 -7.15 -5.60 -1.86
C GLY A 176 -8.30 -6.48 -1.35
N ILE A 177 -8.47 -6.60 -0.03
CA ILE A 177 -9.54 -7.41 0.60
C ILE A 177 -10.93 -6.85 0.28
N ARG A 178 -11.02 -5.50 0.19
CA ARG A 178 -12.22 -4.76 -0.19
C ARG A 178 -11.90 -3.94 -1.44
N THR A 179 -12.86 -3.78 -2.33
CA THR A 179 -12.71 -2.91 -3.51
C THR A 179 -12.82 -1.45 -3.08
N PRO A 180 -11.74 -0.67 -3.21
CA PRO A 180 -11.78 0.76 -2.88
C PRO A 180 -12.59 1.54 -3.93
N LYS A 181 -13.09 2.70 -3.52
CA LYS A 181 -13.75 3.67 -4.40
C LYS A 181 -12.71 4.66 -4.96
N PRO A 182 -12.89 5.16 -6.20
CA PRO A 182 -12.10 6.27 -6.71
C PRO A 182 -12.21 7.50 -5.81
N VAL A 183 -11.09 8.22 -5.59
CA VAL A 183 -11.07 9.43 -4.76
C VAL A 183 -12.06 10.50 -5.24
N ALA A 184 -12.39 10.53 -6.52
CA ALA A 184 -13.40 11.43 -7.08
C ALA A 184 -14.79 11.24 -6.48
N ASP A 185 -15.16 10.01 -6.08
CA ASP A 185 -16.46 9.71 -5.47
C ASP A 185 -16.56 10.32 -4.06
N LEU A 186 -15.45 10.69 -3.45
CA LEU A 186 -15.45 11.37 -2.15
C LEU A 186 -16.13 12.75 -2.24
N ALA A 187 -16.17 13.36 -3.42
CA ALA A 187 -16.92 14.59 -3.65
C ALA A 187 -18.42 14.44 -3.36
N THR A 188 -18.96 13.23 -3.51
CA THR A 188 -20.35 12.89 -3.18
C THR A 188 -20.47 12.33 -1.77
N ASP A 189 -19.57 11.42 -1.37
CA ASP A 189 -19.67 10.71 -0.08
C ASP A 189 -19.30 11.63 1.10
N MET A 190 -18.25 12.45 0.96
CA MET A 190 -17.74 13.37 1.99
C MET A 190 -17.23 14.68 1.36
N PRO A 191 -18.13 15.58 0.89
CA PRO A 191 -17.76 16.76 0.09
C PRO A 191 -16.72 17.67 0.74
N GLU A 192 -16.84 17.91 2.05
CA GLU A 192 -15.90 18.77 2.78
C GLU A 192 -14.49 18.14 2.85
N MET A 193 -14.41 16.81 3.01
CA MET A 193 -13.13 16.11 3.02
C MET A 193 -12.48 16.11 1.63
N HIS A 194 -13.29 15.96 0.57
CA HIS A 194 -12.80 16.08 -0.80
C HIS A 194 -12.20 17.48 -1.05
N ARG A 195 -12.89 18.56 -0.62
CA ARG A 195 -12.38 19.92 -0.73
C ARG A 195 -11.04 20.09 0.00
N GLN A 196 -10.93 19.59 1.22
CA GLN A 196 -9.68 19.64 1.98
C GLN A 196 -8.55 18.79 1.33
N LEU A 197 -8.89 17.67 0.69
CA LEU A 197 -7.93 16.87 -0.06
C LEU A 197 -7.40 17.61 -1.30
N GLU A 198 -8.25 18.34 -2.03
CA GLU A 198 -7.81 19.17 -3.15
C GLU A 198 -6.88 20.31 -2.67
N GLU A 199 -7.19 20.94 -1.56
CA GLU A 199 -6.30 21.95 -0.95
C GLU A 199 -4.95 21.35 -0.50
N LEU A 200 -4.99 20.14 0.08
CA LEU A 200 -3.78 19.41 0.46
C LEU A 200 -2.94 19.04 -0.76
N ARG A 201 -3.58 18.52 -1.83
CA ARG A 201 -2.97 18.22 -3.12
C ARG A 201 -2.18 19.40 -3.66
N ASP A 202 -2.82 20.57 -3.77
CA ASP A 202 -2.20 21.77 -4.31
C ASP A 202 -1.04 22.25 -3.44
N LYS A 203 -1.19 22.15 -2.12
CA LYS A 203 -0.15 22.49 -1.16
C LYS A 203 1.06 21.57 -1.26
N LEU A 204 0.85 20.27 -1.38
CA LEU A 204 1.91 19.28 -1.50
C LEU A 204 2.68 19.48 -2.81
N GLU A 205 1.99 19.58 -3.96
CA GLU A 205 2.63 19.75 -5.26
C GLU A 205 3.41 21.06 -5.35
N SER A 206 2.83 22.17 -4.84
CA SER A 206 3.50 23.46 -4.81
C SER A 206 4.73 23.48 -3.91
N HIS A 207 4.65 22.83 -2.73
CA HIS A 207 5.75 22.79 -1.77
C HIS A 207 6.92 21.95 -2.25
N TYR A 208 6.63 20.73 -2.73
CA TYR A 208 7.68 19.81 -3.18
C TYR A 208 8.12 20.07 -4.61
N ARG A 209 7.33 20.84 -5.39
CA ARG A 209 7.57 21.11 -6.81
C ARG A 209 7.69 19.81 -7.61
N GLU A 210 6.88 18.81 -7.19
CA GLU A 210 6.90 17.46 -7.72
C GLU A 210 5.54 16.80 -7.48
N VAL A 211 5.15 15.90 -8.37
CA VAL A 211 3.98 15.04 -8.14
C VAL A 211 4.20 14.23 -6.87
N GLN A 212 3.23 14.30 -5.97
CA GLN A 212 3.30 13.59 -4.69
C GLN A 212 2.33 12.42 -4.66
N ASP A 213 2.78 11.31 -4.10
CA ASP A 213 2.03 10.17 -3.61
C ASP A 213 1.83 10.38 -2.11
N PHE A 214 0.60 10.39 -1.63
CA PHE A 214 0.30 10.66 -0.22
C PHE A 214 -0.74 9.72 0.34
N GLU A 215 -0.61 9.44 1.64
CA GLU A 215 -1.54 8.63 2.41
C GLU A 215 -2.32 9.52 3.35
N TYR A 216 -3.62 9.26 3.49
CA TYR A 216 -4.50 10.04 4.34
C TYR A 216 -5.50 9.19 5.10
N THR A 217 -5.96 9.71 6.23
CA THR A 217 -7.05 9.13 7.02
C THR A 217 -8.03 10.24 7.40
N ILE A 218 -9.30 9.93 7.30
CA ILE A 218 -10.40 10.76 7.79
C ILE A 218 -10.91 10.11 9.07
N GLU A 219 -10.78 10.83 10.18
CA GLU A 219 -11.29 10.41 11.49
C GLU A 219 -12.35 11.39 11.94
N LYS A 220 -13.61 10.96 11.92
CA LYS A 220 -14.77 11.76 12.38
C LYS A 220 -14.77 13.18 11.79
N GLY A 221 -14.66 13.26 10.46
CA GLY A 221 -14.69 14.53 9.73
C GLY A 221 -13.42 15.38 9.84
N THR A 222 -12.33 14.83 10.38
CA THR A 222 -11.01 15.47 10.40
C THR A 222 -10.08 14.75 9.45
N LEU A 223 -9.47 15.48 8.52
CA LEU A 223 -8.50 14.96 7.57
C LEU A 223 -7.08 14.98 8.16
N TYR A 224 -6.39 13.86 8.07
CA TYR A 224 -4.99 13.70 8.45
C TYR A 224 -4.17 13.23 7.26
N CYS A 225 -3.15 13.99 6.87
CA CYS A 225 -2.10 13.53 5.97
C CYS A 225 -1.09 12.71 6.78
N LEU A 226 -0.93 11.44 6.45
CA LEU A 226 -0.07 10.53 7.21
C LEU A 226 1.35 10.51 6.67
N GLN A 227 1.49 10.52 5.36
CA GLN A 227 2.77 10.40 4.67
C GLN A 227 2.67 11.03 3.29
N THR A 228 3.79 11.57 2.80
CA THR A 228 3.95 11.97 1.41
C THR A 228 5.32 11.53 0.90
N ARG A 229 5.40 11.28 -0.40
CA ARG A 229 6.62 10.94 -1.12
C ARG A 229 6.50 11.35 -2.59
N ASN A 230 7.63 11.46 -3.28
CA ASN A 230 7.60 11.72 -4.71
C ASN A 230 6.86 10.59 -5.43
N GLY A 231 5.88 10.97 -6.23
CA GLY A 231 5.04 10.04 -6.97
C GLY A 231 5.84 9.29 -8.04
N LYS A 232 5.76 7.96 -8.02
CA LYS A 232 6.32 7.16 -9.11
C LYS A 232 5.40 7.22 -10.31
N MET A 233 5.92 7.78 -11.39
CA MET A 233 5.22 7.97 -12.67
C MET A 233 5.87 7.13 -13.77
N ASN A 234 5.11 6.79 -14.80
CA ASN A 234 5.69 6.26 -16.03
C ASN A 234 6.28 7.38 -16.90
N ALA A 235 6.97 7.03 -17.98
CA ALA A 235 7.65 7.96 -18.86
C ALA A 235 6.70 9.04 -19.42
N THR A 236 5.52 8.65 -19.89
CA THR A 236 4.51 9.57 -20.46
C THR A 236 4.07 10.61 -19.43
N ALA A 237 3.72 10.16 -18.22
CA ALA A 237 3.29 11.05 -17.15
C ALA A 237 4.43 11.97 -16.69
N THR A 238 5.66 11.46 -16.58
CA THR A 238 6.83 12.27 -16.19
C THR A 238 7.09 13.40 -17.19
N ILE A 239 7.06 13.13 -18.48
CA ILE A 239 7.27 14.13 -19.52
C ILE A 239 6.16 15.18 -19.50
N ARG A 240 4.90 14.73 -19.49
CA ARG A 240 3.74 15.62 -19.46
C ARG A 240 3.77 16.55 -18.25
N THR A 241 3.96 15.99 -17.07
CA THR A 241 3.99 16.78 -15.83
C THR A 241 5.18 17.75 -15.78
N SER A 242 6.36 17.34 -16.28
CA SER A 242 7.52 18.22 -16.36
C SER A 242 7.26 19.42 -17.27
N LEU A 243 6.62 19.19 -18.42
CA LEU A 243 6.24 20.25 -19.36
C LEU A 243 5.20 21.20 -18.73
N GLU A 244 4.08 20.66 -18.21
CA GLU A 244 3.02 21.48 -17.62
C GLU A 244 3.48 22.28 -16.39
N MET A 245 4.36 21.71 -15.55
CA MET A 245 4.95 22.41 -14.41
C MET A 245 5.92 23.53 -14.84
N ALA A 246 6.62 23.37 -15.96
CA ALA A 246 7.44 24.44 -16.52
C ALA A 246 6.57 25.54 -17.14
N GLU A 247 5.52 25.18 -17.86
CA GLU A 247 4.58 26.15 -18.46
C GLU A 247 3.83 26.97 -17.39
N SER A 248 3.47 26.34 -16.26
CA SER A 248 2.84 27.03 -15.11
C SER A 248 3.81 27.87 -14.28
N GLY A 249 5.12 27.82 -14.57
CA GLY A 249 6.17 28.51 -13.81
C GLY A 249 6.51 27.87 -12.47
N LEU A 250 6.01 26.68 -12.16
CA LEU A 250 6.39 25.93 -10.96
C LEU A 250 7.83 25.42 -11.04
N LEU A 251 8.30 25.09 -12.24
CA LEU A 251 9.68 24.69 -12.54
C LEU A 251 10.30 25.62 -13.59
N SER A 252 11.64 25.76 -13.57
CA SER A 252 12.34 26.28 -14.73
C SER A 252 12.39 25.22 -15.85
N ARG A 253 12.72 25.64 -17.08
CA ARG A 253 12.89 24.71 -18.21
C ARG A 253 14.02 23.73 -17.97
N GLU A 254 15.09 24.18 -17.34
CA GLU A 254 16.25 23.37 -16.99
C GLU A 254 15.89 22.31 -15.92
N GLU A 255 15.17 22.73 -14.89
CA GLU A 255 14.67 21.80 -13.85
C GLU A 255 13.73 20.75 -14.45
N ALA A 256 12.81 21.16 -15.31
CA ALA A 256 11.89 20.24 -15.99
C ALA A 256 12.63 19.22 -16.88
N LEU A 257 13.69 19.65 -17.56
CA LEU A 257 14.53 18.78 -18.39
C LEU A 257 15.30 17.76 -17.53
N LEU A 258 15.86 18.20 -16.41
CA LEU A 258 16.61 17.33 -15.49
C LEU A 258 15.73 16.26 -14.80
N ARG A 259 14.42 16.45 -14.76
CA ARG A 259 13.48 15.45 -14.24
C ARG A 259 13.25 14.26 -15.17
N VAL A 260 13.52 14.45 -16.46
CA VAL A 260 13.30 13.40 -17.46
C VAL A 260 14.59 12.60 -17.60
N ASP A 261 14.60 11.41 -16.99
CA ASP A 261 15.70 10.46 -17.19
C ASP A 261 15.70 9.99 -18.65
N PRO A 262 16.82 10.08 -19.37
CA PRO A 262 16.93 9.58 -20.75
C PRO A 262 16.52 8.11 -20.90
N GLU A 263 16.76 7.26 -19.90
CA GLU A 263 16.35 5.86 -19.92
C GLU A 263 14.80 5.69 -19.93
N LEU A 264 14.06 6.66 -19.38
CA LEU A 264 12.60 6.67 -19.46
C LEU A 264 12.08 6.85 -20.90
N LEU A 265 12.84 7.53 -21.76
CA LEU A 265 12.45 7.74 -23.16
C LEU A 265 12.41 6.42 -23.92
N GLU A 266 13.28 5.46 -23.59
CA GLU A 266 13.27 4.15 -24.20
C GLU A 266 11.96 3.39 -23.92
N GLN A 267 11.34 3.63 -22.76
CA GLN A 267 10.04 3.03 -22.42
C GLN A 267 8.92 3.47 -23.37
N LEU A 268 9.01 4.65 -23.98
CA LEU A 268 8.05 5.11 -24.98
C LEU A 268 8.16 4.38 -26.31
N LEU A 269 9.30 3.73 -26.55
CA LEU A 269 9.58 2.94 -27.72
C LEU A 269 9.18 1.45 -27.54
N HIS A 270 8.71 1.07 -26.34
CA HIS A 270 8.27 -0.30 -26.10
C HIS A 270 7.06 -0.68 -26.96
N PRO A 271 6.95 -1.97 -27.31
CA PRO A 271 5.83 -2.49 -28.07
C PRO A 271 4.49 -2.12 -27.44
N ARG A 272 3.57 -1.64 -28.24
CA ARG A 272 2.16 -1.43 -27.89
C ARG A 272 1.31 -2.32 -28.79
N LEU A 273 0.13 -2.70 -28.30
CA LEU A 273 -0.85 -3.31 -29.18
C LEU A 273 -1.25 -2.29 -30.23
N ASP A 274 -1.31 -2.73 -31.50
CA ASP A 274 -1.81 -1.92 -32.59
C ASP A 274 -3.27 -1.52 -32.28
N PRO A 275 -3.61 -0.21 -32.25
CA PRO A 275 -4.99 0.23 -31.99
C PRO A 275 -6.03 -0.34 -32.98
N SER A 276 -5.58 -0.76 -34.16
CA SER A 276 -6.43 -1.40 -35.16
C SER A 276 -6.60 -2.92 -34.98
N TYR A 277 -5.88 -3.52 -33.99
CA TYR A 277 -5.97 -4.95 -33.72
C TYR A 277 -7.25 -5.26 -32.94
N ASP A 278 -8.22 -5.78 -33.63
CA ASP A 278 -9.55 -6.14 -33.11
C ASP A 278 -9.58 -7.62 -32.71
N ALA A 279 -8.93 -7.94 -31.58
CA ALA A 279 -9.02 -9.26 -30.98
C ALA A 279 -9.88 -9.23 -29.71
N GLU A 280 -10.80 -10.17 -29.62
CA GLU A 280 -11.62 -10.33 -28.42
C GLU A 280 -10.73 -10.73 -27.23
N PRO A 281 -10.70 -9.95 -26.12
CA PRO A 281 -9.85 -10.27 -24.99
C PRO A 281 -10.37 -11.51 -24.27
N VAL A 282 -9.47 -12.43 -23.91
CA VAL A 282 -9.80 -13.62 -23.11
C VAL A 282 -10.27 -13.22 -21.70
N VAL A 283 -9.66 -12.20 -21.13
CA VAL A 283 -10.04 -11.58 -19.87
C VAL A 283 -9.81 -10.07 -19.95
N GLN A 284 -10.60 -9.33 -19.18
CA GLN A 284 -10.47 -7.89 -19.07
C GLN A 284 -10.24 -7.53 -17.62
N GLY A 285 -9.30 -6.65 -17.35
CA GLY A 285 -8.96 -6.20 -16.00
C GLY A 285 -8.76 -4.70 -15.93
N LEU A 286 -8.50 -4.22 -14.73
CA LEU A 286 -8.26 -2.81 -14.45
C LEU A 286 -6.83 -2.43 -14.91
N PRO A 287 -6.66 -1.51 -15.88
CA PRO A 287 -5.33 -1.13 -16.35
C PRO A 287 -4.59 -0.34 -15.26
N ALA A 288 -3.53 -0.94 -14.71
CA ALA A 288 -2.73 -0.36 -13.64
C ALA A 288 -1.42 0.27 -14.14
N SER A 289 -0.81 -0.31 -15.18
CA SER A 289 0.36 0.23 -15.87
C SER A 289 0.29 -0.09 -17.36
N PRO A 290 0.47 0.89 -18.25
CA PRO A 290 0.30 0.72 -19.69
C PRO A 290 1.43 -0.11 -20.31
N GLY A 291 1.19 -0.65 -21.50
CA GLY A 291 2.13 -1.39 -22.31
C GLY A 291 1.58 -2.72 -22.82
N ALA A 292 2.39 -3.42 -23.62
CA ALA A 292 2.11 -4.78 -24.08
C ALA A 292 3.28 -5.70 -23.69
N ALA A 293 2.95 -6.85 -23.15
CA ALA A 293 3.93 -7.86 -22.76
C ALA A 293 3.47 -9.25 -23.23
N SER A 294 4.44 -10.09 -23.57
CA SER A 294 4.19 -11.50 -23.87
C SER A 294 5.21 -12.38 -23.19
N GLY A 295 4.79 -13.57 -22.75
CA GLY A 295 5.65 -14.51 -22.07
C GLY A 295 4.92 -15.72 -21.52
N LYS A 296 5.66 -16.65 -20.94
CA LYS A 296 5.08 -17.81 -20.23
C LYS A 296 4.44 -17.36 -18.93
N VAL A 297 3.28 -17.88 -18.61
CA VAL A 297 2.61 -17.64 -17.34
C VAL A 297 3.38 -18.32 -16.21
N VAL A 298 3.73 -17.57 -15.18
CA VAL A 298 4.38 -18.06 -13.97
C VAL A 298 3.65 -17.50 -12.75
N ILE A 299 3.27 -18.39 -11.83
CA ILE A 299 2.45 -18.04 -10.67
C ILE A 299 3.25 -17.87 -9.37
N ASP A 300 4.56 -17.98 -9.46
CA ASP A 300 5.49 -17.90 -8.33
C ASP A 300 6.62 -16.93 -8.64
N ALA A 301 6.95 -16.05 -7.69
CA ALA A 301 7.92 -14.98 -7.90
C ALA A 301 9.38 -15.49 -7.98
N ASP A 302 9.73 -16.50 -7.19
CA ASP A 302 11.08 -17.10 -7.22
C ASP A 302 11.30 -17.82 -8.56
N ARG A 303 10.26 -18.51 -9.04
CA ARG A 303 10.30 -19.19 -10.35
C ARG A 303 10.34 -18.17 -11.50
N ALA A 304 9.62 -17.04 -11.41
CA ALA A 304 9.71 -15.98 -12.39
C ALA A 304 11.12 -15.40 -12.47
N GLU A 305 11.78 -15.17 -11.32
CA GLU A 305 13.16 -14.72 -11.27
C GLU A 305 14.10 -15.74 -11.92
N LEU A 306 13.97 -17.03 -11.57
CA LEU A 306 14.82 -18.09 -12.12
C LEU A 306 14.72 -18.18 -13.65
N MET A 307 13.49 -18.19 -14.17
CA MET A 307 13.22 -18.28 -15.61
C MET A 307 13.65 -17.00 -16.35
N GLY A 308 13.36 -15.83 -15.79
CA GLY A 308 13.76 -14.55 -16.38
C GLY A 308 15.27 -14.38 -16.44
N ARG A 309 16.01 -14.79 -15.39
CA ARG A 309 17.48 -14.83 -15.41
C ARG A 309 18.06 -15.84 -16.41
N ALA A 310 17.31 -16.88 -16.74
CA ALA A 310 17.66 -17.82 -17.80
C ALA A 310 17.35 -17.29 -19.22
N GLY A 311 16.85 -16.04 -19.34
CA GLY A 311 16.51 -15.38 -20.60
C GLY A 311 15.11 -15.71 -21.14
N GLU A 312 14.27 -16.39 -20.36
CA GLU A 312 12.89 -16.65 -20.75
C GLU A 312 11.99 -15.43 -20.51
N LYS A 313 11.09 -15.14 -21.46
CA LYS A 313 10.05 -14.13 -21.27
C LYS A 313 8.92 -14.72 -20.40
N VAL A 314 8.64 -14.10 -19.27
CA VAL A 314 7.62 -14.56 -18.33
C VAL A 314 6.63 -13.46 -17.98
N ILE A 315 5.38 -13.82 -17.75
CA ILE A 315 4.33 -12.97 -17.16
C ILE A 315 4.09 -13.50 -15.75
N LEU A 316 4.30 -12.65 -14.75
CA LEU A 316 4.02 -13.00 -13.36
C LEU A 316 2.52 -12.87 -13.11
N VAL A 317 1.87 -13.97 -12.75
CA VAL A 317 0.44 -14.02 -12.45
C VAL A 317 0.26 -14.36 -10.97
N ARG A 318 -0.44 -13.51 -10.24
CA ARG A 318 -0.69 -13.68 -8.80
C ARG A 318 -2.15 -13.41 -8.48
N GLU A 319 -2.64 -13.91 -7.38
CA GLU A 319 -3.91 -13.47 -6.82
C GLU A 319 -3.80 -12.01 -6.35
N GLU A 320 -2.80 -11.73 -5.56
CA GLU A 320 -2.31 -10.42 -5.14
C GLU A 320 -0.79 -10.48 -5.02
N THR A 321 -0.11 -9.35 -5.05
CA THR A 321 1.33 -9.33 -4.85
C THR A 321 1.68 -8.75 -3.49
N LYS A 322 2.72 -9.32 -2.90
CA LYS A 322 3.30 -8.87 -1.64
C LYS A 322 4.66 -8.20 -1.90
N PRO A 323 5.13 -7.37 -0.98
CA PRO A 323 6.46 -6.75 -1.10
C PRO A 323 7.62 -7.74 -1.26
N GLU A 324 7.44 -8.96 -0.80
CA GLU A 324 8.41 -10.05 -0.95
C GLU A 324 8.52 -10.58 -2.38
N ASP A 325 7.51 -10.34 -3.23
CA ASP A 325 7.47 -10.78 -4.64
C ASP A 325 8.31 -9.89 -5.59
N ILE A 326 8.95 -8.84 -5.09
CA ILE A 326 9.61 -7.79 -5.90
C ILE A 326 10.65 -8.33 -6.89
N HIS A 327 11.39 -9.37 -6.54
CA HIS A 327 12.37 -10.02 -7.41
C HIS A 327 11.73 -10.65 -8.65
N GLY A 328 10.51 -11.19 -8.51
CA GLY A 328 9.73 -11.70 -9.63
C GLY A 328 9.25 -10.59 -10.58
N PHE A 329 8.96 -9.39 -10.05
CA PHE A 329 8.62 -8.22 -10.89
C PHE A 329 9.78 -7.83 -11.80
N PHE A 330 11.01 -7.80 -11.29
CA PHE A 330 12.18 -7.44 -12.10
C PHE A 330 12.39 -8.40 -13.26
N ALA A 331 12.14 -9.67 -13.06
CA ALA A 331 12.34 -10.71 -14.08
C ALA A 331 11.18 -10.79 -15.08
N ALA A 332 9.96 -10.44 -14.68
CA ALA A 332 8.78 -10.55 -15.54
C ALA A 332 8.73 -9.46 -16.62
N GLN A 333 8.12 -9.77 -17.78
CA GLN A 333 7.80 -8.81 -18.84
C GLN A 333 6.53 -8.01 -18.53
N GLY A 334 5.63 -8.56 -17.74
CA GLY A 334 4.40 -7.93 -17.29
C GLY A 334 3.82 -8.65 -16.10
N ILE A 335 2.89 -8.00 -15.41
CA ILE A 335 2.25 -8.48 -14.19
C ILE A 335 0.74 -8.53 -14.38
N LEU A 336 0.12 -9.64 -13.97
CA LEU A 336 -1.32 -9.84 -13.95
C LEU A 336 -1.73 -10.24 -12.54
N THR A 337 -2.71 -9.53 -11.97
CA THR A 337 -3.29 -9.88 -10.68
C THR A 337 -4.80 -10.07 -10.78
N SER A 338 -5.36 -10.99 -10.00
CA SER A 338 -6.81 -11.17 -9.94
C SER A 338 -7.48 -10.28 -8.89
N ARG A 339 -6.69 -9.63 -8.04
CA ARG A 339 -7.15 -8.70 -7.00
C ARG A 339 -6.23 -7.49 -6.90
N GLY A 340 -6.81 -6.36 -6.54
CA GLY A 340 -6.12 -5.10 -6.27
C GLY A 340 -6.68 -3.94 -7.09
N GLY A 341 -6.45 -2.73 -6.60
CA GLY A 341 -6.80 -1.48 -7.27
C GLY A 341 -5.61 -0.86 -8.00
N LYS A 342 -5.84 0.30 -8.60
CA LYS A 342 -4.79 1.08 -9.31
C LYS A 342 -3.69 1.62 -8.39
N THR A 343 -3.90 1.57 -7.09
CA THR A 343 -2.96 1.98 -6.04
C THR A 343 -2.37 0.80 -5.27
N SER A 344 -2.71 -0.44 -5.64
CA SER A 344 -2.17 -1.66 -5.03
C SER A 344 -0.65 -1.75 -5.18
N HIS A 345 -0.02 -2.60 -4.37
CA HIS A 345 1.42 -2.87 -4.45
C HIS A 345 1.86 -3.25 -5.88
N ALA A 346 1.12 -4.14 -6.55
CA ALA A 346 1.39 -4.52 -7.94
C ALA A 346 1.40 -3.31 -8.87
N ALA A 347 0.37 -2.48 -8.79
CA ALA A 347 0.21 -1.31 -9.64
C ALA A 347 1.33 -0.27 -9.46
N VAL A 348 1.68 0.04 -8.21
CA VAL A 348 2.72 1.04 -7.89
C VAL A 348 4.10 0.56 -8.32
N VAL A 349 4.43 -0.69 -8.02
CA VAL A 349 5.75 -1.26 -8.36
C VAL A 349 5.90 -1.40 -9.88
N ALA A 350 4.89 -1.94 -10.58
CA ALA A 350 4.94 -2.11 -12.03
C ALA A 350 5.10 -0.76 -12.77
N ARG A 351 4.37 0.28 -12.35
CA ARG A 351 4.55 1.63 -12.91
C ARG A 351 5.96 2.17 -12.70
N GLY A 352 6.49 2.02 -11.48
CA GLY A 352 7.85 2.45 -11.18
C GLY A 352 8.94 1.73 -11.99
N MET A 353 8.62 0.55 -12.54
CA MET A 353 9.51 -0.24 -13.41
C MET A 353 9.17 -0.11 -14.89
N GLY A 354 8.14 0.65 -15.27
CA GLY A 354 7.67 0.76 -16.65
C GLY A 354 7.11 -0.54 -17.24
N LYS A 355 6.64 -1.47 -16.40
CA LYS A 355 6.13 -2.77 -16.84
C LYS A 355 4.61 -2.76 -16.94
N PRO A 356 4.02 -3.39 -17.99
CA PRO A 356 2.59 -3.57 -18.09
C PRO A 356 2.02 -4.29 -16.86
N CYS A 357 0.90 -3.78 -16.34
CA CYS A 357 0.21 -4.39 -15.20
C CYS A 357 -1.30 -4.24 -15.32
N VAL A 358 -2.00 -5.36 -15.09
CA VAL A 358 -3.45 -5.45 -15.03
C VAL A 358 -3.87 -6.17 -13.75
#